data_77db0ef3b449478a110dc1cf5781848f
#
_entry.id   77db0ef3b449478a110dc1cf5781848f
#
_cell.length_a   1.000
_cell.length_b   1.000
_cell.length_c   1.000
_cell.angle_alpha   90.00
_cell.angle_beta   90.00
_cell.angle_gamma   90.00
#
_symmetry.space_group_name_H-M   'P 1'
#
loop_
_entity.id
_entity.type
_entity.pdbx_description
1 polymer ?
#
loop_
_entity_poly.entity_id
_entity_poly.type
_entity_poly.pdbx_seq_one_letter_code
_entity_poly.pdbx_strand_id
1 'polypeptide(L)'
;MRWRPTTVLLLTALWLPAWPASAQQYEIDLSQIDTTAVLSSGGDVLRRAAPEAIDGLFQAVLHASREPGEARALCDLFEPDAARDLAAFQRTVDRLGPASRNRFANAFTQVALTGLQGPPQAFDPAAAQQVLRAAAVTATLLHDGFMLGLTSTGTDEASRAGRCRAFRQMVDVLKDQPQTQRVLATRWLLAEGLTLVADGQPAAR
;
A
#
# COMPACT_ATOMS: atom_id res chain seq x y z
N MET A 1 -8.51 43.88 69.49
CA MET A 1 -8.59 44.37 68.11
C MET A 1 -7.63 43.56 67.25
N ARG A 2 -8.15 42.62 66.46
CA ARG A 2 -7.34 41.77 65.54
C ARG A 2 -7.82 42.03 64.09
N TRP A 3 -6.95 42.61 63.29
CA TRP A 3 -7.16 42.86 61.87
C TRP A 3 -6.81 41.58 61.12
N ARG A 4 -7.72 41.08 60.24
CA ARG A 4 -7.50 40.02 59.26
C ARG A 4 -7.25 40.70 57.89
N PRO A 5 -6.19 40.36 57.16
CA PRO A 5 -6.09 40.77 55.78
C PRO A 5 -6.83 39.81 54.86
N THR A 6 -7.71 40.33 54.03
CA THR A 6 -8.43 39.64 52.95
C THR A 6 -7.51 39.54 51.74
N THR A 7 -7.11 38.30 51.42
CA THR A 7 -6.31 38.06 50.19
C THR A 7 -7.26 37.96 49.00
N VAL A 8 -7.17 38.92 48.07
CA VAL A 8 -7.87 38.93 46.80
C VAL A 8 -7.02 38.14 45.81
N LEU A 9 -7.49 36.95 45.39
CA LEU A 9 -6.93 36.15 44.30
C LEU A 9 -7.43 36.69 42.96
N LEU A 10 -6.57 37.35 42.23
CA LEU A 10 -6.77 37.75 40.81
C LEU A 10 -6.55 36.52 39.92
N LEU A 11 -7.63 35.95 39.42
CA LEU A 11 -7.63 34.92 38.35
C LEU A 11 -7.44 35.64 37.00
N THR A 12 -6.20 35.72 36.52
CA THR A 12 -5.93 36.08 35.10
C THR A 12 -6.16 34.89 34.19
N ALA A 13 -7.31 34.88 33.51
CA ALA A 13 -7.59 33.95 32.45
C ALA A 13 -6.67 34.23 31.24
N LEU A 14 -5.69 33.35 31.00
CA LEU A 14 -4.89 33.31 29.79
C LEU A 14 -5.75 32.87 28.61
N TRP A 15 -6.19 33.83 27.81
CA TRP A 15 -6.75 33.56 26.48
C TRP A 15 -5.61 33.23 25.53
N LEU A 16 -5.36 31.95 25.27
CA LEU A 16 -4.51 31.49 24.18
C LEU A 16 -5.35 31.51 22.89
N PRO A 17 -4.91 32.26 21.85
CA PRO A 17 -5.58 32.16 20.54
C PRO A 17 -5.37 30.78 19.99
N ALA A 18 -6.46 30.03 19.77
CA ALA A 18 -6.44 28.78 19.02
C ALA A 18 -6.12 29.13 17.55
N TRP A 19 -4.89 28.90 17.15
CA TRP A 19 -4.54 28.97 15.74
C TRP A 19 -5.17 27.77 15.06
N PRO A 20 -5.93 27.99 13.95
CA PRO A 20 -6.44 26.87 13.18
C PRO A 20 -5.22 26.13 12.61
N ALA A 21 -5.04 24.87 13.01
CA ALA A 21 -4.12 23.96 12.33
C ALA A 21 -4.71 23.70 10.94
N SER A 22 -4.29 24.50 9.97
CA SER A 22 -4.56 24.23 8.55
C SER A 22 -3.83 22.93 8.24
N ALA A 23 -4.57 21.81 8.16
CA ALA A 23 -4.06 20.60 7.56
C ALA A 23 -3.73 20.95 6.10
N GLN A 24 -2.46 21.17 5.81
CA GLN A 24 -1.99 21.33 4.43
C GLN A 24 -2.23 20.00 3.73
N GLN A 25 -3.27 19.93 2.92
CA GLN A 25 -3.43 18.89 1.92
C GLN A 25 -2.29 19.09 0.91
N TYR A 26 -1.26 18.27 1.01
CA TYR A 26 -0.26 18.17 -0.02
C TYR A 26 -0.91 17.49 -1.23
N GLU A 27 -1.30 18.28 -2.20
CA GLU A 27 -1.67 17.81 -3.53
C GLU A 27 -0.34 17.57 -4.28
N ILE A 28 0.07 16.29 -4.35
CA ILE A 28 1.26 15.92 -5.10
C ILE A 28 0.86 15.93 -6.57
N ASP A 29 1.36 16.91 -7.32
CA ASP A 29 1.24 16.94 -8.77
C ASP A 29 2.13 15.85 -9.39
N LEU A 30 1.53 14.70 -9.67
CA LEU A 30 2.21 13.55 -10.27
C LEU A 30 2.58 13.78 -11.75
N SER A 31 2.05 14.83 -12.39
CA SER A 31 2.31 15.10 -13.81
C SER A 31 3.76 15.55 -14.08
N GLN A 32 4.46 16.03 -13.05
CA GLN A 32 5.86 16.47 -13.14
C GLN A 32 6.87 15.39 -12.74
N ILE A 33 6.40 14.19 -12.39
CA ILE A 33 7.29 13.09 -12.01
C ILE A 33 7.82 12.43 -13.28
N ASP A 34 9.15 12.42 -13.44
CA ASP A 34 9.81 11.57 -14.44
C ASP A 34 9.60 10.10 -14.08
N THR A 35 8.59 9.49 -14.70
CA THR A 35 8.23 8.09 -14.45
C THR A 35 9.38 7.13 -14.76
N THR A 36 10.25 7.45 -15.73
CA THR A 36 11.41 6.61 -16.06
C THR A 36 12.44 6.65 -14.94
N ALA A 37 12.72 7.83 -14.38
CA ALA A 37 13.61 7.98 -13.23
C ALA A 37 13.04 7.29 -11.98
N VAL A 38 11.73 7.40 -11.76
CA VAL A 38 11.06 6.71 -10.63
C VAL A 38 11.12 5.20 -10.79
N LEU A 39 10.88 4.65 -11.98
CA LEU A 39 10.92 3.21 -12.23
C LEU A 39 12.35 2.68 -12.11
N SER A 40 13.35 3.39 -12.65
CA SER A 40 14.76 2.97 -12.55
C SER A 40 15.29 3.00 -11.12
N SER A 41 14.87 3.98 -10.31
CA SER A 41 15.23 4.08 -8.89
C SER A 41 14.35 3.22 -7.98
N GLY A 42 13.13 2.90 -8.40
CA GLY A 42 12.14 2.17 -7.58
C GLY A 42 12.63 0.79 -7.16
N GLY A 43 13.30 0.07 -8.04
CA GLY A 43 13.91 -1.22 -7.72
C GLY A 43 14.99 -1.11 -6.64
N ASP A 44 15.84 -0.08 -6.69
CA ASP A 44 16.85 0.19 -5.66
C ASP A 44 16.23 0.56 -4.33
N VAL A 45 15.23 1.43 -4.34
CA VAL A 45 14.47 1.83 -3.15
C VAL A 45 13.83 0.60 -2.50
N LEU A 46 13.17 -0.27 -3.28
CA LEU A 46 12.58 -1.49 -2.77
C LEU A 46 13.60 -2.45 -2.14
N ARG A 47 14.79 -2.58 -2.75
CA ARG A 47 15.86 -3.43 -2.20
C ARG A 47 16.41 -2.92 -0.87
N ARG A 48 16.35 -1.62 -0.61
CA ARG A 48 16.88 -0.97 0.60
C ARG A 48 15.81 -0.72 1.65
N ALA A 49 14.54 -0.67 1.27
CA ALA A 49 13.45 -0.37 2.19
C ALA A 49 13.44 -1.31 3.40
N ALA A 50 13.23 -0.77 4.57
CA ALA A 50 13.17 -1.54 5.81
C ALA A 50 12.03 -2.57 5.79
N PRO A 51 12.20 -3.74 6.41
CA PRO A 51 11.16 -4.77 6.48
C PRO A 51 9.82 -4.23 7.02
N GLU A 52 9.87 -3.37 8.02
CA GLU A 52 8.69 -2.77 8.65
C GLU A 52 7.93 -1.85 7.68
N ALA A 53 8.65 -1.12 6.82
CA ALA A 53 8.05 -0.26 5.80
C ALA A 53 7.34 -1.08 4.72
N ILE A 54 7.95 -2.19 4.30
CA ILE A 54 7.33 -3.14 3.35
C ILE A 54 6.11 -3.82 3.97
N ASP A 55 6.17 -4.24 5.25
CA ASP A 55 5.00 -4.79 5.96
C ASP A 55 3.90 -3.73 6.09
N GLY A 56 4.25 -2.46 6.28
CA GLY A 56 3.30 -1.35 6.27
C GLY A 56 2.47 -1.26 4.98
N LEU A 57 3.08 -1.48 3.82
CA LEU A 57 2.36 -1.58 2.55
C LEU A 57 1.42 -2.80 2.51
N PHE A 58 1.88 -3.96 2.99
CA PHE A 58 1.01 -5.13 3.11
C PHE A 58 -0.21 -4.82 3.98
N GLN A 59 -0.01 -4.17 5.13
CA GLN A 59 -1.12 -3.79 6.02
C GLN A 59 -2.09 -2.80 5.37
N ALA A 60 -1.60 -1.86 4.56
CA ALA A 60 -2.46 -0.95 3.80
C ALA A 60 -3.32 -1.71 2.78
N VAL A 61 -2.72 -2.66 2.03
CA VAL A 61 -3.45 -3.55 1.12
C VAL A 61 -4.47 -4.41 1.86
N LEU A 62 -4.09 -5.01 2.98
CA LEU A 62 -4.99 -5.83 3.81
C LEU A 62 -6.22 -5.02 4.27
N HIS A 63 -6.03 -3.79 4.72
CA HIS A 63 -7.14 -2.93 5.12
C HIS A 63 -8.07 -2.62 3.96
N ALA A 64 -7.53 -2.16 2.84
CA ALA A 64 -8.31 -1.81 1.66
C ALA A 64 -9.02 -3.04 1.05
N SER A 65 -8.39 -4.24 1.09
CA SER A 65 -9.00 -5.47 0.58
C SER A 65 -10.24 -5.93 1.36
N ARG A 66 -10.46 -5.43 2.56
CA ARG A 66 -11.64 -5.75 3.39
C ARG A 66 -12.87 -4.92 3.01
N GLU A 67 -12.68 -3.73 2.45
CA GLU A 67 -13.73 -2.85 2.00
C GLU A 67 -14.10 -3.20 0.54
N PRO A 68 -15.34 -3.64 0.23
CA PRO A 68 -15.67 -4.18 -1.10
C PRO A 68 -15.36 -3.24 -2.26
N GLY A 69 -15.63 -1.93 -2.11
CA GLY A 69 -15.35 -0.92 -3.15
C GLY A 69 -13.86 -0.70 -3.36
N GLU A 70 -13.08 -0.63 -2.28
CA GLU A 70 -11.64 -0.43 -2.33
C GLU A 70 -10.92 -1.69 -2.82
N ALA A 71 -11.39 -2.87 -2.39
CA ALA A 71 -10.89 -4.15 -2.90
C ALA A 71 -11.02 -4.23 -4.42
N ARG A 72 -12.16 -3.85 -4.98
CA ARG A 72 -12.36 -3.79 -6.43
C ARG A 72 -11.38 -2.82 -7.10
N ALA A 73 -11.18 -1.64 -6.52
CA ALA A 73 -10.21 -0.66 -7.04
C ALA A 73 -8.79 -1.24 -7.11
N LEU A 74 -8.36 -1.98 -6.07
CA LEU A 74 -7.06 -2.67 -6.07
C LEU A 74 -7.01 -3.80 -7.09
N CYS A 75 -8.07 -4.61 -7.20
CA CYS A 75 -8.14 -5.74 -8.13
C CYS A 75 -8.02 -5.28 -9.58
N ASP A 76 -8.62 -4.14 -9.94
CA ASP A 76 -8.57 -3.59 -11.29
C ASP A 76 -7.14 -3.30 -11.77
N LEU A 77 -6.18 -3.09 -10.86
CA LEU A 77 -4.75 -2.94 -11.22
C LEU A 77 -4.12 -4.23 -11.75
N PHE A 78 -4.66 -5.39 -11.37
CA PHE A 78 -4.11 -6.70 -11.71
C PHE A 78 -4.86 -7.38 -12.85
N GLU A 79 -5.86 -6.70 -13.43
CA GLU A 79 -6.58 -7.23 -14.59
C GLU A 79 -5.64 -7.38 -15.80
N PRO A 80 -5.84 -8.43 -16.63
CA PRO A 80 -4.99 -8.66 -17.81
C PRO A 80 -4.98 -7.47 -18.79
N ASP A 81 -6.10 -6.75 -18.89
CA ASP A 81 -6.32 -5.59 -19.75
C ASP A 81 -6.16 -4.24 -19.02
N ALA A 82 -5.64 -4.24 -17.78
CA ALA A 82 -5.42 -3.02 -17.03
C ALA A 82 -4.38 -2.12 -17.70
N ALA A 83 -4.69 -0.83 -17.80
CA ALA A 83 -3.68 0.17 -18.11
C ALA A 83 -2.68 0.23 -16.95
N ARG A 84 -1.37 0.19 -17.27
CA ARG A 84 -0.27 0.19 -16.29
C ARG A 84 0.48 1.51 -16.33
N ASP A 85 -0.26 2.61 -16.37
CA ASP A 85 0.26 3.96 -16.37
C ASP A 85 -0.06 4.72 -15.07
N LEU A 86 0.57 5.87 -14.90
CA LEU A 86 0.37 6.72 -13.72
C LEU A 86 -1.10 7.17 -13.58
N ALA A 87 -1.78 7.42 -14.69
CA ALA A 87 -3.19 7.84 -14.66
C ALA A 87 -4.11 6.71 -14.17
N ALA A 88 -3.83 5.44 -14.52
CA ALA A 88 -4.56 4.29 -13.99
C ALA A 88 -4.32 4.13 -12.48
N PHE A 89 -3.07 4.31 -12.03
CA PHE A 89 -2.76 4.31 -10.61
C PHE A 89 -3.49 5.43 -9.86
N GLN A 90 -3.49 6.66 -10.40
CA GLN A 90 -4.22 7.79 -9.81
C GLN A 90 -5.72 7.49 -9.68
N ARG A 91 -6.35 6.97 -10.75
CA ARG A 91 -7.76 6.57 -10.70
C ARG A 91 -8.04 5.54 -9.60
N THR A 92 -7.12 4.61 -9.35
CA THR A 92 -7.25 3.65 -8.26
C THR A 92 -7.19 4.34 -6.90
N VAL A 93 -6.21 5.23 -6.69
CA VAL A 93 -6.08 6.02 -5.46
C VAL A 93 -7.33 6.85 -5.19
N ASP A 94 -7.92 7.47 -6.21
CA ASP A 94 -9.13 8.30 -6.09
C ASP A 94 -10.36 7.49 -5.63
N ARG A 95 -10.40 6.20 -5.92
CA ARG A 95 -11.47 5.27 -5.50
C ARG A 95 -11.29 4.74 -4.08
N LEU A 96 -10.14 4.96 -3.46
CA LEU A 96 -9.91 4.58 -2.06
C LEU A 96 -10.54 5.62 -1.13
N GLY A 97 -11.05 5.17 0.01
CA GLY A 97 -11.51 6.06 1.08
C GLY A 97 -10.37 6.85 1.73
N PRO A 98 -10.67 7.96 2.41
CA PRO A 98 -9.65 8.83 3.01
C PRO A 98 -8.70 8.09 3.96
N ALA A 99 -9.21 7.15 4.76
CA ALA A 99 -8.40 6.37 5.69
C ALA A 99 -7.40 5.47 4.96
N SER A 100 -7.81 4.80 3.89
CA SER A 100 -6.91 3.96 3.09
C SER A 100 -5.91 4.78 2.30
N ARG A 101 -6.31 5.91 1.71
CA ARG A 101 -5.36 6.84 1.08
C ARG A 101 -4.26 7.27 2.03
N ASN A 102 -4.61 7.65 3.26
CA ASN A 102 -3.63 8.04 4.28
C ASN A 102 -2.71 6.87 4.67
N ARG A 103 -3.24 5.64 4.79
CA ARG A 103 -2.41 4.45 5.07
C ARG A 103 -1.41 4.19 3.96
N PHE A 104 -1.86 4.21 2.70
CA PHE A 104 -0.96 4.03 1.56
C PHE A 104 0.07 5.15 1.46
N ALA A 105 -0.32 6.42 1.61
CA ALA A 105 0.60 7.55 1.59
C ALA A 105 1.69 7.41 2.65
N ASN A 106 1.32 7.08 3.89
CA ASN A 106 2.27 6.86 4.98
C ASN A 106 3.19 5.67 4.69
N ALA A 107 2.65 4.54 4.21
CA ALA A 107 3.44 3.35 3.91
C ALA A 107 4.43 3.61 2.76
N PHE A 108 4.02 4.26 1.67
CA PHE A 108 4.91 4.64 0.58
C PHE A 108 6.00 5.62 1.03
N THR A 109 5.65 6.60 1.88
CA THR A 109 6.62 7.54 2.46
C THR A 109 7.68 6.78 3.27
N GLN A 110 7.28 5.81 4.10
CA GLN A 110 8.23 5.00 4.88
C GLN A 110 9.12 4.12 3.98
N VAL A 111 8.56 3.53 2.92
CA VAL A 111 9.34 2.78 1.93
C VAL A 111 10.36 3.69 1.25
N ALA A 112 9.97 4.88 0.83
CA ALA A 112 10.86 5.84 0.19
C ALA A 112 11.97 6.31 1.15
N LEU A 113 11.62 6.73 2.36
CA LEU A 113 12.58 7.21 3.35
C LEU A 113 13.61 6.14 3.72
N THR A 114 13.15 4.93 4.05
CA THR A 114 14.05 3.84 4.44
C THR A 114 14.83 3.29 3.26
N GLY A 115 14.24 3.28 2.07
CA GLY A 115 14.89 2.81 0.85
C GLY A 115 15.96 3.76 0.31
N LEU A 116 15.77 5.08 0.47
CA LEU A 116 16.79 6.06 0.06
C LEU A 116 17.99 6.10 1.02
N GLN A 117 17.78 5.83 2.30
CA GLN A 117 18.80 6.00 3.35
C GLN A 117 19.37 4.66 3.84
N GLY A 118 18.64 3.55 3.65
CA GLY A 118 19.00 2.25 4.21
C GLY A 118 20.04 1.50 3.38
N PRO A 119 20.72 0.52 3.99
CA PRO A 119 21.56 -0.43 3.27
C PRO A 119 20.70 -1.44 2.49
N PRO A 120 21.25 -2.09 1.45
CA PRO A 120 20.56 -3.18 0.77
C PRO A 120 20.14 -4.28 1.76
N GLN A 121 18.89 -4.70 1.67
CA GLN A 121 18.33 -5.78 2.48
C GLN A 121 18.55 -7.12 1.79
N ALA A 122 18.77 -8.18 2.59
CA ALA A 122 18.80 -9.53 2.06
C ALA A 122 17.43 -9.88 1.45
N PHE A 123 17.45 -10.33 0.20
CA PHE A 123 16.23 -10.69 -0.52
C PHE A 123 16.50 -11.91 -1.40
N ASP A 124 15.71 -12.96 -1.20
CA ASP A 124 15.72 -14.18 -1.98
C ASP A 124 14.38 -14.33 -2.74
N PRO A 125 14.38 -14.12 -4.07
CA PRO A 125 13.17 -14.29 -4.87
C PRO A 125 12.61 -15.71 -4.84
N ALA A 126 13.46 -16.74 -4.73
CA ALA A 126 13.01 -18.12 -4.68
C ALA A 126 12.27 -18.41 -3.36
N ALA A 127 12.79 -17.91 -2.24
CA ALA A 127 12.10 -17.99 -0.95
C ALA A 127 10.76 -17.23 -0.98
N ALA A 128 10.70 -16.04 -1.59
CA ALA A 128 9.47 -15.28 -1.74
C ALA A 128 8.41 -16.06 -2.54
N GLN A 129 8.81 -16.67 -3.66
CA GLN A 129 7.92 -17.51 -4.46
C GLN A 129 7.46 -18.76 -3.71
N GLN A 130 8.30 -19.35 -2.84
CA GLN A 130 7.88 -20.47 -1.99
C GLN A 130 6.81 -20.04 -1.00
N VAL A 131 6.96 -18.87 -0.37
CA VAL A 131 5.93 -18.31 0.53
C VAL A 131 4.60 -18.11 -0.21
N LEU A 132 4.64 -17.54 -1.40
CA LEU A 132 3.42 -17.33 -2.21
C LEU A 132 2.77 -18.66 -2.63
N ARG A 133 3.57 -19.66 -3.04
CA ARG A 133 3.05 -20.99 -3.35
C ARG A 133 2.42 -21.67 -2.14
N ALA A 134 3.07 -21.60 -0.97
CA ALA A 134 2.51 -22.15 0.26
C ALA A 134 1.19 -21.44 0.65
N ALA A 135 1.14 -20.12 0.52
CA ALA A 135 -0.08 -19.35 0.75
C ALA A 135 -1.20 -19.73 -0.24
N ALA A 136 -0.87 -19.96 -1.52
CA ALA A 136 -1.84 -20.40 -2.53
C ALA A 136 -2.40 -21.79 -2.22
N VAL A 137 -1.55 -22.73 -1.77
CA VAL A 137 -2.00 -24.06 -1.32
C VAL A 137 -2.94 -23.92 -0.12
N THR A 138 -2.57 -23.11 0.87
CA THR A 138 -3.43 -22.85 2.03
C THR A 138 -4.76 -22.22 1.62
N ALA A 139 -4.73 -21.22 0.73
CA ALA A 139 -5.95 -20.60 0.22
C ALA A 139 -6.84 -21.58 -0.53
N THR A 140 -6.25 -22.51 -1.28
CA THR A 140 -7.00 -23.58 -1.97
C THR A 140 -7.72 -24.51 -1.00
N LEU A 141 -7.09 -24.81 0.14
CA LEU A 141 -7.69 -25.67 1.17
C LEU A 141 -8.78 -24.96 1.98
N LEU A 142 -8.66 -23.65 2.16
CA LEU A 142 -9.58 -22.87 2.99
C LEU A 142 -10.76 -22.27 2.21
N HIS A 143 -10.62 -22.11 0.89
CA HIS A 143 -11.58 -21.35 0.09
C HIS A 143 -11.95 -22.08 -1.21
N ASP A 144 -13.18 -22.52 -1.28
CA ASP A 144 -13.75 -23.09 -2.50
C ASP A 144 -13.67 -22.09 -3.67
N GLY A 145 -13.22 -22.57 -4.82
CA GLY A 145 -13.11 -21.77 -6.04
C GLY A 145 -11.90 -20.83 -6.10
N PHE A 146 -10.99 -20.85 -5.10
CA PHE A 146 -9.77 -20.03 -5.12
C PHE A 146 -8.95 -20.25 -6.40
N MET A 147 -8.63 -21.51 -6.72
CA MET A 147 -7.84 -21.85 -7.92
C MET A 147 -8.55 -21.44 -9.21
N LEU A 148 -9.87 -21.62 -9.28
CA LEU A 148 -10.66 -21.20 -10.43
C LEU A 148 -10.56 -19.67 -10.64
N GLY A 149 -10.65 -18.89 -9.57
CA GLY A 149 -10.44 -17.46 -9.61
C GLY A 149 -9.02 -17.07 -10.01
N LEU A 150 -8.01 -17.69 -9.38
CA LEU A 150 -6.60 -17.40 -9.62
C LEU A 150 -6.17 -17.66 -11.07
N THR A 151 -6.68 -18.73 -11.69
CA THR A 151 -6.32 -19.13 -13.05
C THR A 151 -7.26 -18.59 -14.14
N SER A 152 -8.27 -17.81 -13.76
CA SER A 152 -9.22 -17.23 -14.70
C SER A 152 -8.55 -16.19 -15.60
N THR A 153 -8.71 -16.30 -16.92
CA THR A 153 -8.15 -15.39 -17.92
C THR A 153 -9.19 -14.57 -18.66
N GLY A 154 -10.50 -14.83 -18.42
CA GLY A 154 -11.59 -14.11 -19.06
C GLY A 154 -11.64 -12.63 -18.66
N THR A 155 -12.19 -11.78 -19.52
CA THR A 155 -12.39 -10.35 -19.28
C THR A 155 -13.84 -10.00 -18.87
N ASP A 156 -14.70 -11.02 -18.78
CA ASP A 156 -16.08 -10.88 -18.29
C ASP A 156 -16.14 -10.61 -16.78
N GLU A 157 -17.27 -10.11 -16.32
CA GLU A 157 -17.47 -9.72 -14.91
C GLU A 157 -17.30 -10.92 -13.95
N ALA A 158 -17.70 -12.13 -14.32
CA ALA A 158 -17.56 -13.31 -13.47
C ALA A 158 -16.09 -13.68 -13.27
N SER A 159 -15.29 -13.61 -14.34
CA SER A 159 -13.85 -13.82 -14.33
C SER A 159 -13.14 -12.78 -13.48
N ARG A 160 -13.46 -11.49 -13.65
CA ARG A 160 -12.91 -10.39 -12.84
C ARG A 160 -13.27 -10.55 -11.36
N ALA A 161 -14.54 -10.85 -11.05
CA ALA A 161 -14.99 -11.08 -9.67
C ALA A 161 -14.29 -12.30 -9.05
N GLY A 162 -14.04 -13.36 -9.85
CA GLY A 162 -13.28 -14.54 -9.43
C GLY A 162 -11.85 -14.20 -9.03
N ARG A 163 -11.12 -13.48 -9.89
CA ARG A 163 -9.74 -13.03 -9.61
C ARG A 163 -9.67 -12.12 -8.39
N CYS A 164 -10.58 -11.16 -8.28
CA CYS A 164 -10.62 -10.27 -7.14
C CYS A 164 -10.88 -11.02 -5.83
N ARG A 165 -11.75 -12.02 -5.85
CA ARG A 165 -11.98 -12.89 -4.69
C ARG A 165 -10.71 -13.68 -4.34
N ALA A 166 -10.05 -14.29 -5.33
CA ALA A 166 -8.80 -15.02 -5.10
C ALA A 166 -7.70 -14.10 -4.54
N PHE A 167 -7.57 -12.87 -5.05
CA PHE A 167 -6.65 -11.88 -4.49
C PHE A 167 -6.93 -11.61 -3.01
N ARG A 168 -8.17 -11.34 -2.63
CA ARG A 168 -8.56 -11.09 -1.24
C ARG A 168 -8.30 -12.29 -0.34
N GLN A 169 -8.57 -13.50 -0.81
CA GLN A 169 -8.30 -14.75 -0.10
C GLN A 169 -6.80 -14.97 0.10
N MET A 170 -5.97 -14.65 -0.91
CA MET A 170 -4.52 -14.69 -0.79
C MET A 170 -4.00 -13.71 0.26
N VAL A 171 -4.47 -12.46 0.25
CA VAL A 171 -4.11 -11.44 1.25
C VAL A 171 -4.53 -11.89 2.65
N ASP A 172 -5.69 -12.51 2.77
CA ASP A 172 -6.20 -13.01 4.05
C ASP A 172 -5.37 -14.18 4.60
N VAL A 173 -4.88 -15.07 3.75
CA VAL A 173 -3.95 -16.13 4.17
C VAL A 173 -2.58 -15.55 4.54
N LEU A 174 -2.09 -14.58 3.77
CA LEU A 174 -0.78 -13.97 4.04
C LEU A 174 -0.76 -13.17 5.36
N LYS A 175 -1.89 -12.60 5.82
CA LYS A 175 -1.92 -11.85 7.09
C LYS A 175 -1.50 -12.69 8.29
N ASP A 176 -1.78 -13.99 8.24
CA ASP A 176 -1.51 -14.94 9.33
C ASP A 176 -0.09 -15.53 9.26
N GLN A 177 0.68 -15.19 8.21
CA GLN A 177 2.09 -15.59 8.11
C GLN A 177 2.98 -14.70 9.00
N PRO A 178 4.16 -15.19 9.42
CA PRO A 178 5.18 -14.36 10.08
C PRO A 178 5.51 -13.11 9.25
N GLN A 179 5.82 -11.99 9.92
CA GLN A 179 6.17 -10.72 9.24
C GLN A 179 7.26 -10.91 8.17
N THR A 180 8.29 -11.72 8.47
CA THR A 180 9.38 -12.00 7.53
C THR A 180 8.88 -12.60 6.22
N GLN A 181 7.89 -13.48 6.27
CA GLN A 181 7.29 -14.09 5.06
C GLN A 181 6.41 -13.10 4.32
N ARG A 182 5.59 -12.30 5.03
CA ARG A 182 4.79 -11.24 4.41
C ARG A 182 5.69 -10.23 3.69
N VAL A 183 6.80 -9.82 4.32
CA VAL A 183 7.78 -8.91 3.73
C VAL A 183 8.41 -9.49 2.46
N LEU A 184 8.82 -10.76 2.49
CA LEU A 184 9.36 -11.43 1.30
C LEU A 184 8.37 -11.44 0.15
N ALA A 185 7.13 -11.89 0.40
CA ALA A 185 6.07 -11.95 -0.59
C ALA A 185 5.73 -10.56 -1.15
N THR A 186 5.55 -9.58 -0.28
CA THR A 186 5.19 -8.21 -0.67
C THR A 186 6.30 -7.56 -1.49
N ARG A 187 7.56 -7.68 -1.06
CA ARG A 187 8.70 -7.13 -1.79
C ARG A 187 8.81 -7.73 -3.20
N TRP A 188 8.62 -9.04 -3.32
CA TRP A 188 8.63 -9.71 -4.62
C TRP A 188 7.51 -9.21 -5.53
N LEU A 189 6.26 -9.14 -5.02
CA LEU A 189 5.11 -8.65 -5.78
C LEU A 189 5.29 -7.19 -6.24
N LEU A 190 5.87 -6.34 -5.39
CA LEU A 190 6.17 -4.96 -5.76
C LEU A 190 7.25 -4.88 -6.84
N ALA A 191 8.31 -5.69 -6.74
CA ALA A 191 9.37 -5.75 -7.75
C ALA A 191 8.82 -6.21 -9.11
N GLU A 192 8.01 -7.28 -9.14
CA GLU A 192 7.34 -7.74 -10.36
C GLU A 192 6.38 -6.68 -10.92
N GLY A 193 5.64 -5.99 -10.04
CA GLY A 193 4.77 -4.89 -10.44
C GLY A 193 5.52 -3.75 -11.12
N LEU A 194 6.68 -3.37 -10.60
CA LEU A 194 7.54 -2.34 -11.23
C LEU A 194 8.04 -2.80 -12.60
N THR A 195 8.42 -4.06 -12.75
CA THR A 195 8.85 -4.62 -14.04
C THR A 195 7.71 -4.55 -15.06
N LEU A 196 6.49 -4.95 -14.68
CA LEU A 196 5.33 -4.89 -15.56
C LEU A 196 4.99 -3.46 -16.00
N VAL A 197 5.17 -2.48 -15.11
CA VAL A 197 4.96 -1.06 -15.46
C VAL A 197 6.06 -0.57 -16.40
N ALA A 198 7.31 -0.96 -16.16
CA ALA A 198 8.44 -0.59 -17.04
C ALA A 198 8.28 -1.16 -18.45
N ASP A 199 7.88 -2.41 -18.58
CA ASP A 199 7.66 -3.10 -19.87
C ASP A 199 6.45 -2.55 -20.64
N GLY A 200 5.45 -2.02 -19.94
CA GLY A 200 4.26 -1.40 -20.54
C GLY A 200 4.46 0.05 -21.01
N GLN A 201 5.58 0.69 -20.72
CA GLN A 201 5.88 2.05 -21.17
C GLN A 201 6.37 2.02 -22.61
N PRO A 202 5.79 2.83 -23.55
CA PRO A 202 6.38 2.99 -24.87
C PRO A 202 7.78 3.58 -24.73
N ALA A 203 8.77 2.96 -25.38
CA ALA A 203 10.14 3.48 -25.39
C ALA A 203 10.11 4.97 -25.74
N ALA A 204 10.70 5.81 -24.89
CA ALA A 204 10.82 7.23 -25.14
C ALA A 204 11.58 7.42 -26.48
N ARG A 205 10.91 8.04 -27.47
CA ARG A 205 11.48 8.38 -28.79
C ARG A 205 12.24 9.68 -28.72
#